data_dbd421e4168776bce47afefbaf7c02f7
#
_entry.id   dbd421e4168776bce47afefbaf7c02f7
#
_cell.length_a   1.000
_cell.length_b   1.000
_cell.length_c   1.000
_cell.angle_alpha   90.00
_cell.angle_beta   90.00
_cell.angle_gamma   90.00
#
_symmetry.space_group_name_H-M   'P 1'
#
loop_
_entity.id
_entity.type
_entity.pdbx_description
1 polymer ?
#
loop_
_entity_poly.entity_id
_entity_poly.type
_entity_poly.pdbx_seq_one_letter_code
_entity_poly.pdbx_strand_id
1 'polypeptide(L)'
;MTTEASGSEIFDIAIIGGGPVGQYAAYYAGLRGMKTEVIDSLPQLGGQLSALYPEKYIFDVAGYAKVYAKDLVDSLTEQMGQYEPSLALDEKVAKLTSQDGLVTMETEGGRMHRARSVVISCGVGAFLPRKIAQAGLDELEGRGIHYFVGDKSSLAGKRLMVVGGGDSAFDWTLNLYDTARSIVQIHRTDKFKAHEDTIAKVMALPIEFLTFHEVKQVHGTEHVEGVTIFDSRTKEEKYYECDELLFNLGFLTDLGPIKSWGLEIVGNSVAVNSRMETSLPGVYGAGDIVTYDGKLKLIATGFGEAAIAVNHAKAHIDPSAKVGPGHSSENVPKKGH
;
A
#
# COMPACT_ATOMS: atom_id res chain seq x y z
N MET A 1 -23.16 -6.78 10.81
CA MET A 1 -23.54 -8.22 10.89
C MET A 1 -22.56 -8.98 10.03
N THR A 2 -21.57 -9.61 10.63
CA THR A 2 -20.60 -10.48 9.96
C THR A 2 -21.27 -11.80 9.67
N THR A 3 -21.67 -12.03 8.43
CA THR A 3 -22.10 -13.36 7.97
C THR A 3 -20.85 -14.24 7.90
N GLU A 4 -20.77 -15.23 8.78
CA GLU A 4 -19.81 -16.34 8.65
C GLU A 4 -20.09 -17.05 7.32
N ALA A 5 -19.25 -16.79 6.31
CA ALA A 5 -19.28 -17.57 5.07
C ALA A 5 -18.81 -18.99 5.40
N SER A 6 -19.74 -19.96 5.33
CA SER A 6 -19.39 -21.37 5.49
C SER A 6 -18.47 -21.78 4.33
N GLY A 7 -17.43 -22.57 4.58
CA GLY A 7 -16.39 -22.98 3.60
C GLY A 7 -16.86 -23.81 2.38
N SER A 8 -18.15 -23.75 2.03
CA SER A 8 -18.78 -24.40 0.89
C SER A 8 -19.15 -23.44 -0.26
N GLU A 9 -19.11 -22.12 -0.02
CA GLU A 9 -19.50 -21.13 -1.03
C GLU A 9 -18.42 -20.93 -2.08
N ILE A 10 -18.81 -20.85 -3.35
CA ILE A 10 -17.90 -20.55 -4.48
C ILE A 10 -18.25 -19.19 -5.03
N PHE A 11 -17.26 -18.30 -5.05
CA PHE A 11 -17.34 -16.98 -5.67
C PHE A 11 -16.96 -17.03 -7.15
N ASP A 12 -17.43 -16.07 -7.93
CA ASP A 12 -16.95 -15.92 -9.31
C ASP A 12 -15.51 -15.39 -9.31
N ILE A 13 -15.23 -14.47 -8.39
CA ILE A 13 -13.90 -13.88 -8.23
C ILE A 13 -13.60 -13.61 -6.75
N ALA A 14 -12.38 -13.92 -6.32
CA ALA A 14 -11.83 -13.46 -5.05
C ALA A 14 -10.71 -12.44 -5.29
N ILE A 15 -10.69 -11.42 -4.45
CA ILE A 15 -9.66 -10.37 -4.47
C ILE A 15 -8.81 -10.54 -3.21
N ILE A 16 -7.52 -10.86 -3.36
CA ILE A 16 -6.59 -10.97 -2.24
C ILE A 16 -5.89 -9.62 -2.06
N GLY A 17 -6.26 -8.92 -0.99
CA GLY A 17 -5.80 -7.57 -0.64
C GLY A 17 -6.90 -6.51 -0.83
N GLY A 18 -7.34 -5.92 0.27
CA GLY A 18 -8.38 -4.87 0.35
C GLY A 18 -7.82 -3.44 0.32
N GLY A 19 -6.61 -3.26 -0.24
CA GLY A 19 -6.05 -1.93 -0.51
C GLY A 19 -6.78 -1.20 -1.64
N PRO A 20 -6.34 0.01 -2.04
CA PRO A 20 -7.03 0.81 -3.07
C PRO A 20 -7.30 0.04 -4.37
N VAL A 21 -6.30 -0.69 -4.84
CA VAL A 21 -6.39 -1.48 -6.08
C VAL A 21 -7.37 -2.63 -5.94
N GLY A 22 -7.35 -3.32 -4.78
CA GLY A 22 -8.28 -4.43 -4.51
C GLY A 22 -9.73 -3.97 -4.36
N GLN A 23 -9.96 -2.84 -3.69
CA GLN A 23 -11.29 -2.25 -3.58
C GLN A 23 -11.84 -1.85 -4.96
N TYR A 24 -10.99 -1.24 -5.80
CA TYR A 24 -11.38 -0.92 -7.16
C TYR A 24 -11.62 -2.18 -8.02
N ALA A 25 -10.81 -3.24 -7.84
CA ALA A 25 -11.03 -4.53 -8.50
C ALA A 25 -12.39 -5.14 -8.10
N ALA A 26 -12.74 -5.10 -6.81
CA ALA A 26 -14.02 -5.60 -6.31
C ALA A 26 -15.20 -4.78 -6.85
N TYR A 27 -15.10 -3.44 -6.86
CA TYR A 27 -16.06 -2.57 -7.52
C TYR A 27 -16.27 -2.95 -9.00
N TYR A 28 -15.16 -3.09 -9.73
CA TYR A 28 -15.22 -3.40 -11.15
C TYR A 28 -15.78 -4.81 -11.41
N ALA A 29 -15.50 -5.77 -10.54
CA ALA A 29 -16.11 -7.10 -10.57
C ALA A 29 -17.64 -7.04 -10.39
N GLY A 30 -18.11 -6.19 -9.46
CA GLY A 30 -19.55 -5.91 -9.31
C GLY A 30 -20.18 -5.32 -10.56
N LEU A 31 -19.52 -4.33 -11.22
CA LEU A 31 -19.94 -3.80 -12.53
C LEU A 31 -20.09 -4.89 -13.61
N ARG A 32 -19.26 -5.94 -13.52
CA ARG A 32 -19.31 -7.10 -14.43
C ARG A 32 -20.29 -8.19 -13.97
N GLY A 33 -21.08 -7.94 -12.93
CA GLY A 33 -22.09 -8.88 -12.41
C GLY A 33 -21.46 -10.16 -11.84
N MET A 34 -20.26 -10.06 -11.23
CA MET A 34 -19.59 -11.18 -10.60
C MET A 34 -19.83 -11.19 -9.10
N LYS A 35 -20.12 -12.38 -8.54
CA LYS A 35 -20.15 -12.59 -7.11
C LYS A 35 -18.74 -12.52 -6.57
N THR A 36 -18.46 -11.53 -5.74
CA THR A 36 -17.09 -11.14 -5.33
C THR A 36 -16.87 -11.35 -3.84
N GLU A 37 -15.69 -11.84 -3.49
CA GLU A 37 -15.15 -11.84 -2.13
C GLU A 37 -13.85 -11.05 -2.08
N VAL A 38 -13.65 -10.26 -1.02
CA VAL A 38 -12.38 -9.58 -0.72
C VAL A 38 -11.80 -10.21 0.54
N ILE A 39 -10.56 -10.69 0.45
CA ILE A 39 -9.83 -11.32 1.55
C ILE A 39 -8.63 -10.43 1.90
N ASP A 40 -8.53 -9.96 3.13
CA ASP A 40 -7.40 -9.14 3.58
C ASP A 40 -6.87 -9.62 4.93
N SER A 41 -5.56 -9.57 5.10
CA SER A 41 -4.86 -9.89 6.35
C SER A 41 -5.04 -8.83 7.44
N LEU A 42 -5.51 -7.65 7.08
CA LEU A 42 -5.77 -6.56 8.02
C LEU A 42 -7.24 -6.62 8.49
N PRO A 43 -7.52 -6.12 9.71
CA PRO A 43 -8.89 -6.06 10.23
C PRO A 43 -9.76 -4.98 9.57
N GLN A 44 -9.19 -4.18 8.67
CA GLN A 44 -9.85 -3.09 7.96
C GLN A 44 -9.37 -2.96 6.52
N LEU A 45 -10.21 -2.37 5.68
CA LEU A 45 -9.90 -2.04 4.30
C LEU A 45 -8.90 -0.85 4.21
N GLY A 46 -8.32 -0.67 3.02
CA GLY A 46 -7.42 0.43 2.69
C GLY A 46 -5.95 0.06 2.64
N GLY A 47 -5.58 -1.13 3.13
CA GLY A 47 -4.20 -1.62 3.07
C GLY A 47 -3.21 -0.63 3.68
N GLN A 48 -2.14 -0.32 2.95
CA GLN A 48 -1.08 0.59 3.41
C GLN A 48 -1.58 2.01 3.70
N LEU A 49 -2.58 2.50 2.97
CA LEU A 49 -3.12 3.86 3.15
C LEU A 49 -3.74 4.02 4.54
N SER A 50 -4.50 3.04 4.98
CA SER A 50 -5.13 3.06 6.31
C SER A 50 -4.15 2.69 7.42
N ALA A 51 -3.26 1.71 7.16
CA ALA A 51 -2.38 1.17 8.20
C ALA A 51 -1.17 2.06 8.49
N LEU A 52 -0.63 2.78 7.49
CA LEU A 52 0.69 3.40 7.62
C LEU A 52 0.66 4.94 7.57
N TYR A 53 -0.24 5.53 6.78
CA TYR A 53 -0.23 6.98 6.56
C TYR A 53 -1.62 7.57 6.20
N PRO A 54 -2.62 7.34 7.05
CA PRO A 54 -4.01 7.77 6.76
C PRO A 54 -4.14 9.29 6.56
N GLU A 55 -3.29 10.08 7.20
CA GLU A 55 -3.30 11.54 7.16
C GLU A 55 -2.26 12.15 6.20
N LYS A 56 -1.64 11.32 5.36
CA LYS A 56 -0.76 11.78 4.29
C LYS A 56 -1.59 12.20 3.07
N TYR A 57 -1.20 13.31 2.43
CA TYR A 57 -1.74 13.68 1.13
C TYR A 57 -1.17 12.81 0.02
N ILE A 58 -2.02 12.42 -0.91
CA ILE A 58 -1.71 11.76 -2.16
C ILE A 58 -1.99 12.74 -3.30
N PHE A 59 -1.05 12.91 -4.21
CA PHE A 59 -1.11 13.92 -5.27
C PHE A 59 -1.26 13.32 -6.68
N ASP A 60 -1.04 12.00 -6.82
CA ASP A 60 -0.93 11.29 -8.09
C ASP A 60 -2.10 10.33 -8.37
N VAL A 61 -3.26 10.60 -7.76
CA VAL A 61 -4.52 9.92 -8.07
C VAL A 61 -5.38 10.82 -8.96
N ALA A 62 -5.66 10.34 -10.16
CA ALA A 62 -6.46 11.08 -11.14
C ALA A 62 -7.83 11.48 -10.58
N GLY A 63 -8.26 12.72 -10.86
CA GLY A 63 -9.50 13.29 -10.36
C GLY A 63 -9.35 14.12 -9.08
N TYR A 64 -8.22 14.06 -8.40
CA TYR A 64 -7.92 14.85 -7.22
C TYR A 64 -6.68 15.71 -7.44
N ALA A 65 -6.74 17.00 -7.09
CA ALA A 65 -5.53 17.83 -7.01
C ALA A 65 -4.62 17.37 -5.87
N LYS A 66 -5.24 16.94 -4.76
CA LYS A 66 -4.68 16.20 -3.63
C LYS A 66 -5.83 15.60 -2.83
N VAL A 67 -5.60 14.48 -2.17
CA VAL A 67 -6.58 13.81 -1.32
C VAL A 67 -5.87 13.19 -0.11
N TYR A 68 -6.48 13.19 1.07
CA TYR A 68 -5.95 12.40 2.17
C TYR A 68 -6.08 10.91 1.88
N ALA A 69 -5.10 10.12 2.31
CA ALA A 69 -5.11 8.68 2.12
C ALA A 69 -6.38 8.04 2.68
N LYS A 70 -6.81 8.45 3.89
CA LYS A 70 -8.06 7.99 4.52
C LYS A 70 -9.30 8.34 3.68
N ASP A 71 -9.39 9.58 3.17
CA ASP A 71 -10.55 10.04 2.39
C ASP A 71 -10.65 9.30 1.04
N LEU A 72 -9.50 8.95 0.45
CA LEU A 72 -9.46 8.11 -0.74
C LEU A 72 -9.96 6.70 -0.43
N VAL A 73 -9.56 6.11 0.70
CA VAL A 73 -10.03 4.80 1.14
C VAL A 73 -11.54 4.81 1.38
N ASP A 74 -12.04 5.83 2.07
CA ASP A 74 -13.48 5.97 2.33
C ASP A 74 -14.28 6.03 1.03
N SER A 75 -13.82 6.84 0.06
CA SER A 75 -14.44 6.95 -1.27
C SER A 75 -14.43 5.63 -2.04
N LEU A 76 -13.32 4.88 -1.98
CA LEU A 76 -13.21 3.55 -2.64
C LEU A 76 -14.08 2.51 -1.94
N THR A 77 -14.19 2.57 -0.61
CA THR A 77 -15.04 1.68 0.18
C THR A 77 -16.52 1.92 -0.14
N GLU A 78 -16.95 3.19 -0.23
CA GLU A 78 -18.29 3.55 -0.68
C GLU A 78 -18.55 3.08 -2.12
N GLN A 79 -17.58 3.29 -3.02
CA GLN A 79 -17.68 2.86 -4.42
C GLN A 79 -17.83 1.35 -4.54
N MET A 80 -17.01 0.57 -3.84
CA MET A 80 -17.06 -0.89 -3.81
C MET A 80 -18.36 -1.39 -3.14
N GLY A 81 -18.78 -0.73 -2.09
CA GLY A 81 -19.97 -1.10 -1.29
C GLY A 81 -21.27 -1.12 -2.07
N GLN A 82 -21.34 -0.43 -3.23
CA GLN A 82 -22.51 -0.46 -4.12
C GLN A 82 -22.89 -1.87 -4.61
N TYR A 83 -21.94 -2.81 -4.60
CA TYR A 83 -22.12 -4.19 -5.07
C TYR A 83 -22.05 -5.23 -3.96
N GLU A 84 -21.96 -4.80 -2.71
CA GLU A 84 -22.01 -5.64 -1.49
C GLU A 84 -21.10 -6.88 -1.59
N PRO A 85 -19.79 -6.76 -1.90
CA PRO A 85 -18.90 -7.91 -1.92
C PRO A 85 -18.80 -8.53 -0.51
N SER A 86 -18.59 -9.85 -0.46
CA SER A 86 -18.26 -10.52 0.81
C SER A 86 -16.89 -10.03 1.30
N LEU A 87 -16.75 -9.77 2.58
CA LEU A 87 -15.50 -9.33 3.20
C LEU A 87 -14.99 -10.39 4.19
N ALA A 88 -13.80 -10.90 3.97
CA ALA A 88 -13.05 -11.77 4.87
C ALA A 88 -11.81 -10.99 5.35
N LEU A 89 -11.98 -10.23 6.41
CA LEU A 89 -10.91 -9.41 7.02
C LEU A 89 -10.23 -10.20 8.16
N ASP A 90 -9.02 -9.77 8.54
CA ASP A 90 -8.15 -10.46 9.49
C ASP A 90 -7.83 -11.91 9.05
N GLU A 91 -7.78 -12.12 7.73
CA GLU A 91 -7.54 -13.42 7.11
C GLU A 91 -6.40 -13.37 6.12
N LYS A 92 -5.26 -13.94 6.50
CA LYS A 92 -4.07 -13.99 5.66
C LYS A 92 -4.02 -15.31 4.87
N VAL A 93 -4.07 -15.22 3.56
CA VAL A 93 -3.95 -16.38 2.67
C VAL A 93 -2.53 -16.97 2.76
N ALA A 94 -2.44 -18.22 3.21
CA ALA A 94 -1.19 -18.96 3.35
C ALA A 94 -0.89 -19.83 2.14
N LYS A 95 -1.92 -20.45 1.54
CA LYS A 95 -1.78 -21.31 0.36
C LYS A 95 -2.80 -20.96 -0.70
N LEU A 96 -2.41 -21.10 -1.95
CA LEU A 96 -3.26 -20.96 -3.11
C LEU A 96 -2.99 -22.11 -4.07
N THR A 97 -4.05 -22.74 -4.56
CA THR A 97 -3.98 -23.79 -5.61
C THR A 97 -5.02 -23.50 -6.68
N SER A 98 -4.64 -23.64 -7.95
CA SER A 98 -5.55 -23.53 -9.08
C SER A 98 -5.61 -24.88 -9.79
N GLN A 99 -6.78 -25.51 -9.77
CA GLN A 99 -7.03 -26.81 -10.37
C GLN A 99 -8.47 -26.92 -10.85
N ASP A 100 -8.67 -27.55 -12.02
CA ASP A 100 -9.99 -27.86 -12.59
C ASP A 100 -10.96 -26.68 -12.68
N GLY A 101 -10.41 -25.47 -12.99
CA GLY A 101 -11.19 -24.24 -13.10
C GLY A 101 -11.66 -23.64 -11.77
N LEU A 102 -11.10 -24.12 -10.66
CA LEU A 102 -11.36 -23.61 -9.31
C LEU A 102 -10.06 -23.20 -8.63
N VAL A 103 -10.03 -22.03 -8.02
CA VAL A 103 -8.95 -21.58 -7.17
C VAL A 103 -9.36 -21.74 -5.72
N THR A 104 -8.56 -22.46 -4.97
CA THR A 104 -8.75 -22.69 -3.54
C THR A 104 -7.67 -21.96 -2.76
N MET A 105 -8.08 -21.22 -1.74
CA MET A 105 -7.22 -20.45 -0.85
C MET A 105 -7.41 -20.92 0.58
N GLU A 106 -6.30 -21.25 1.26
CA GLU A 106 -6.28 -21.60 2.68
C GLU A 106 -5.62 -20.46 3.46
N THR A 107 -6.27 -19.95 4.49
CA THR A 107 -5.70 -18.89 5.34
C THR A 107 -4.81 -19.48 6.44
N GLU A 108 -4.00 -18.64 7.10
CA GLU A 108 -3.18 -19.06 8.26
C GLU A 108 -4.06 -19.61 9.40
N GLY A 109 -5.29 -19.12 9.53
CA GLY A 109 -6.29 -19.63 10.47
C GLY A 109 -6.98 -20.95 10.06
N GLY A 110 -6.61 -21.51 8.89
CA GLY A 110 -7.19 -22.77 8.37
C GLY A 110 -8.54 -22.62 7.67
N ARG A 111 -9.03 -21.40 7.47
CA ARG A 111 -10.26 -21.16 6.72
C ARG A 111 -10.04 -21.36 5.23
N MET A 112 -11.04 -21.90 4.56
CA MET A 112 -10.99 -22.22 3.14
C MET A 112 -11.90 -21.29 2.35
N HIS A 113 -11.36 -20.63 1.33
CA HIS A 113 -12.07 -19.81 0.35
C HIS A 113 -11.97 -20.43 -1.03
N ARG A 114 -13.00 -20.27 -1.84
CA ARG A 114 -13.06 -20.86 -3.19
C ARG A 114 -13.63 -19.86 -4.17
N ALA A 115 -12.94 -19.68 -5.31
CA ALA A 115 -13.40 -18.84 -6.38
C ALA A 115 -13.05 -19.45 -7.75
N ARG A 116 -13.78 -19.07 -8.79
CA ARG A 116 -13.47 -19.46 -10.17
C ARG A 116 -12.29 -18.69 -10.74
N SER A 117 -12.03 -17.51 -10.20
CA SER A 117 -10.87 -16.68 -10.53
C SER A 117 -10.40 -15.89 -9.31
N VAL A 118 -9.16 -15.43 -9.36
CA VAL A 118 -8.54 -14.65 -8.28
C VAL A 118 -7.76 -13.47 -8.86
N VAL A 119 -7.84 -12.31 -8.21
CA VAL A 119 -6.94 -11.18 -8.44
C VAL A 119 -6.08 -10.97 -7.19
N ILE A 120 -4.77 -11.07 -7.32
CA ILE A 120 -3.81 -10.76 -6.26
C ILE A 120 -3.50 -9.26 -6.30
N SER A 121 -3.85 -8.53 -5.24
CA SER A 121 -3.67 -7.08 -5.10
C SER A 121 -3.15 -6.66 -3.72
N CYS A 122 -2.37 -7.54 -3.07
CA CYS A 122 -1.87 -7.37 -1.71
C CYS A 122 -0.60 -6.48 -1.61
N GLY A 123 -0.42 -5.56 -2.57
CA GLY A 123 0.65 -4.57 -2.55
C GLY A 123 2.03 -5.19 -2.63
N VAL A 124 2.92 -4.87 -1.70
CA VAL A 124 4.30 -5.39 -1.68
C VAL A 124 4.48 -6.57 -0.71
N GLY A 125 3.39 -7.21 -0.28
CA GLY A 125 3.40 -8.27 0.72
C GLY A 125 3.57 -7.72 2.14
N ALA A 126 4.25 -8.49 3.01
CA ALA A 126 4.58 -8.03 4.36
C ALA A 126 5.45 -6.77 4.31
N PHE A 127 5.06 -5.78 5.11
CA PHE A 127 5.58 -4.42 5.05
C PHE A 127 6.27 -4.09 6.38
N LEU A 128 7.56 -4.31 6.45
CA LEU A 128 8.35 -4.04 7.65
C LEU A 128 9.22 -2.79 7.42
N PRO A 129 9.19 -1.79 8.31
CA PRO A 129 10.07 -0.65 8.19
C PRO A 129 11.53 -1.09 8.31
N ARG A 130 12.41 -0.46 7.54
CA ARG A 130 13.84 -0.62 7.75
C ARG A 130 14.20 0.10 9.03
N LYS A 131 14.69 -0.65 10.00
CA LYS A 131 15.18 -0.12 11.27
C LYS A 131 16.69 0.04 11.23
N ILE A 132 17.22 1.01 11.97
CA ILE A 132 18.65 1.10 12.22
C ILE A 132 19.03 0.16 13.38
N ALA A 133 20.22 -0.44 13.31
CA ALA A 133 20.70 -1.36 14.34
C ALA A 133 21.33 -0.56 15.49
N GLN A 134 20.52 -0.19 16.47
CA GLN A 134 20.98 0.38 17.73
C GLN A 134 20.20 -0.23 18.88
N ALA A 135 20.88 -0.65 19.94
CA ALA A 135 20.22 -1.19 21.14
C ALA A 135 19.30 -0.12 21.78
N GLY A 136 18.16 -0.54 22.28
CA GLY A 136 17.19 0.32 22.98
C GLY A 136 16.25 1.13 22.07
N LEU A 137 16.39 1.08 20.74
CA LEU A 137 15.50 1.82 19.85
C LEU A 137 14.07 1.26 19.84
N ASP A 138 13.91 -0.05 19.93
CA ASP A 138 12.58 -0.68 19.94
C ASP A 138 11.77 -0.25 21.18
N GLU A 139 12.42 0.07 22.29
CA GLU A 139 11.78 0.55 23.51
C GLU A 139 11.26 1.99 23.38
N LEU A 140 11.83 2.77 22.45
CA LEU A 140 11.42 4.14 22.15
C LEU A 140 10.43 4.23 20.97
N GLU A 141 10.12 3.11 20.35
CA GLU A 141 9.10 3.08 19.29
C GLU A 141 7.72 3.47 19.86
N GLY A 142 7.09 4.48 19.25
CA GLY A 142 5.89 5.12 19.79
C GLY A 142 6.13 6.08 20.97
N ARG A 143 7.40 6.26 21.39
CA ARG A 143 7.81 7.20 22.42
C ARG A 143 8.87 8.17 21.91
N GLY A 144 8.57 8.75 20.74
CA GLY A 144 9.45 9.67 20.03
C GLY A 144 10.16 9.06 18.83
N ILE A 145 10.07 7.75 18.58
CA ILE A 145 10.50 7.11 17.34
C ILE A 145 9.28 6.67 16.53
N HIS A 146 9.23 7.10 15.27
CA HIS A 146 8.15 6.81 14.33
C HIS A 146 8.71 6.25 13.03
N TYR A 147 8.20 5.11 12.61
CA TYR A 147 8.36 4.56 11.26
C TYR A 147 7.12 4.85 10.42
N PHE A 148 6.01 5.15 11.08
CA PHE A 148 4.71 5.51 10.52
C PHE A 148 4.10 6.63 11.34
N VAL A 149 3.35 7.51 10.70
CA VAL A 149 2.62 8.59 11.38
C VAL A 149 1.13 8.34 11.16
N GLY A 150 0.47 7.81 12.17
CA GLY A 150 -0.98 7.56 12.15
C GLY A 150 -1.80 8.80 12.45
N ASP A 151 -1.30 9.64 13.36
CA ASP A 151 -1.91 10.92 13.76
C ASP A 151 -0.84 12.01 13.80
N LYS A 152 -0.89 12.92 12.82
CA LYS A 152 0.05 14.05 12.75
C LYS A 152 -0.15 15.08 13.84
N SER A 153 -1.31 15.11 14.50
CA SER A 153 -1.58 16.09 15.58
C SER A 153 -0.69 15.83 16.80
N SER A 154 -0.27 14.60 17.01
CA SER A 154 0.68 14.22 18.09
C SER A 154 2.07 14.84 17.93
N LEU A 155 2.44 15.22 16.69
CA LEU A 155 3.71 15.85 16.34
C LEU A 155 3.67 17.38 16.36
N ALA A 156 2.50 17.98 16.61
CA ALA A 156 2.34 19.43 16.62
C ALA A 156 3.14 20.09 17.76
N GLY A 157 3.84 21.18 17.43
CA GLY A 157 4.67 21.93 18.38
C GLY A 157 5.95 21.22 18.81
N LYS A 158 6.29 20.06 18.23
CA LYS A 158 7.47 19.25 18.53
C LYS A 158 8.68 19.62 17.67
N ARG A 159 9.89 19.36 18.19
CA ARG A 159 11.14 19.42 17.42
C ARG A 159 11.29 18.08 16.70
N LEU A 160 11.23 18.10 15.39
CA LEU A 160 11.25 16.89 14.58
C LEU A 160 12.59 16.69 13.89
N MET A 161 13.05 15.45 13.84
CA MET A 161 14.10 15.04 12.91
C MET A 161 13.52 14.04 11.92
N VAL A 162 13.58 14.37 10.63
CA VAL A 162 13.14 13.50 9.54
C VAL A 162 14.36 12.86 8.89
N VAL A 163 14.42 11.53 8.89
CA VAL A 163 15.54 10.76 8.36
C VAL A 163 15.12 10.08 7.07
N GLY A 164 15.66 10.53 5.95
CA GLY A 164 15.36 9.94 4.65
C GLY A 164 15.48 10.91 3.48
N GLY A 165 15.51 10.36 2.28
CA GLY A 165 15.61 11.13 1.02
C GLY A 165 14.73 10.55 -0.09
N GLY A 166 13.68 9.82 0.26
CA GLY A 166 12.62 9.36 -0.64
C GLY A 166 11.34 10.16 -0.47
N ASP A 167 10.32 9.87 -1.30
CA ASP A 167 9.03 10.57 -1.29
C ASP A 167 8.46 10.72 0.12
N SER A 168 8.48 9.64 0.93
CA SER A 168 7.91 9.69 2.28
C SER A 168 8.57 10.73 3.19
N ALA A 169 9.90 10.89 3.13
CA ALA A 169 10.60 11.88 3.94
C ALA A 169 10.24 13.31 3.53
N PHE A 170 10.25 13.58 2.23
CA PHE A 170 9.93 14.90 1.69
C PHE A 170 8.46 15.26 1.92
N ASP A 171 7.55 14.33 1.70
CA ASP A 171 6.12 14.54 1.92
C ASP A 171 5.81 14.81 3.40
N TRP A 172 6.40 14.05 4.35
CA TRP A 172 6.20 14.30 5.77
C TRP A 172 6.78 15.66 6.19
N THR A 173 7.92 16.05 5.65
CA THR A 173 8.48 17.39 5.91
C THR A 173 7.51 18.49 5.48
N LEU A 174 6.92 18.40 4.28
CA LEU A 174 5.90 19.35 3.83
C LEU A 174 4.62 19.30 4.68
N ASN A 175 4.14 18.11 5.02
CA ASN A 175 2.90 17.96 5.79
C ASN A 175 2.99 18.47 7.24
N LEU A 176 4.20 18.45 7.83
CA LEU A 176 4.41 18.81 9.22
C LEU A 176 5.00 20.20 9.41
N TYR A 177 5.46 20.85 8.34
CA TYR A 177 6.15 22.13 8.40
C TYR A 177 5.36 23.22 9.16
N ASP A 178 4.07 23.36 8.85
CA ASP A 178 3.24 24.40 9.45
C ASP A 178 2.83 24.11 10.92
N THR A 179 3.00 22.90 11.39
CA THR A 179 2.55 22.45 12.72
C THR A 179 3.70 22.13 13.68
N ALA A 180 4.85 21.71 13.16
CA ALA A 180 6.03 21.42 13.96
C ALA A 180 6.65 22.71 14.53
N ARG A 181 7.32 22.60 15.68
CA ARG A 181 8.12 23.69 16.25
C ARG A 181 9.38 23.95 15.40
N SER A 182 10.02 22.90 14.96
CA SER A 182 11.17 22.92 14.04
C SER A 182 11.34 21.58 13.35
N ILE A 183 11.93 21.60 12.17
CA ILE A 183 12.28 20.39 11.42
C ILE A 183 13.74 20.44 11.04
N VAL A 184 14.46 19.34 11.30
CA VAL A 184 15.76 19.03 10.71
C VAL A 184 15.56 17.81 9.83
N GLN A 185 15.86 17.89 8.55
CA GLN A 185 15.85 16.73 7.66
C GLN A 185 17.26 16.31 7.33
N ILE A 186 17.55 15.02 7.49
CA ILE A 186 18.86 14.46 7.16
C ILE A 186 18.77 13.37 6.11
N HIS A 187 19.79 13.30 5.25
CA HIS A 187 19.93 12.21 4.28
C HIS A 187 21.40 11.82 4.08
N ARG A 188 21.64 10.52 3.91
CA ARG A 188 22.99 9.93 3.81
C ARG A 188 23.76 10.27 2.52
N THR A 189 23.08 10.78 1.47
CA THR A 189 23.69 11.15 0.18
C THR A 189 23.10 12.47 -0.31
N ASP A 190 23.59 12.97 -1.44
CA ASP A 190 23.05 14.11 -2.18
C ASP A 190 22.08 13.71 -3.31
N LYS A 191 21.75 12.41 -3.41
CA LYS A 191 20.82 11.86 -4.41
C LYS A 191 19.50 11.51 -3.76
N PHE A 192 18.42 12.10 -4.25
CA PHE A 192 17.08 11.91 -3.71
C PHE A 192 16.27 10.97 -4.60
N LYS A 193 15.33 10.25 -3.98
CA LYS A 193 14.37 9.37 -4.65
C LYS A 193 12.95 9.88 -4.36
N ALA A 194 12.70 11.14 -4.70
CA ALA A 194 11.43 11.82 -4.55
C ALA A 194 11.14 12.61 -5.83
N HIS A 195 9.88 13.03 -6.01
CA HIS A 195 9.48 13.85 -7.14
C HIS A 195 10.19 15.21 -7.09
N GLU A 196 10.67 15.70 -8.22
CA GLU A 196 11.45 16.92 -8.33
C GLU A 196 10.73 18.15 -7.78
N ASP A 197 9.42 18.25 -7.99
CA ASP A 197 8.58 19.33 -7.46
C ASP A 197 8.54 19.31 -5.92
N THR A 198 8.41 18.12 -5.31
CA THR A 198 8.40 17.96 -3.86
C THR A 198 9.75 18.31 -3.25
N ILE A 199 10.84 17.87 -3.89
CA ILE A 199 12.22 18.24 -3.50
C ILE A 199 12.39 19.75 -3.52
N ALA A 200 12.01 20.41 -4.62
CA ALA A 200 12.16 21.86 -4.78
C ALA A 200 11.38 22.63 -3.69
N LYS A 201 10.17 22.17 -3.36
CA LYS A 201 9.34 22.78 -2.29
C LYS A 201 10.02 22.67 -0.92
N VAL A 202 10.52 21.48 -0.56
CA VAL A 202 11.21 21.29 0.74
C VAL A 202 12.48 22.09 0.82
N MET A 203 13.28 22.12 -0.25
CA MET A 203 14.53 22.89 -0.29
C MET A 203 14.33 24.42 -0.21
N ALA A 204 13.12 24.90 -0.54
CA ALA A 204 12.74 26.30 -0.39
C ALA A 204 12.26 26.66 1.04
N LEU A 205 12.00 25.66 1.90
CA LEU A 205 11.60 25.90 3.29
C LEU A 205 12.78 26.35 4.13
N PRO A 206 12.57 27.25 5.12
CA PRO A 206 13.61 27.68 6.06
C PRO A 206 13.82 26.61 7.16
N ILE A 207 14.16 25.39 6.76
CA ILE A 207 14.52 24.28 7.64
C ILE A 207 16.00 23.93 7.50
N GLU A 208 16.57 23.24 8.49
CA GLU A 208 17.91 22.68 8.36
C GLU A 208 17.85 21.38 7.58
N PHE A 209 18.42 21.35 6.37
CA PHE A 209 18.51 20.17 5.51
C PHE A 209 19.96 19.73 5.35
N LEU A 210 20.31 18.53 5.81
CA LEU A 210 21.67 18.04 5.86
C LEU A 210 21.85 16.78 5.01
N THR A 211 22.61 16.88 3.95
CA THR A 211 23.07 15.72 3.15
C THR A 211 24.33 15.11 3.75
N PHE A 212 24.59 13.84 3.41
CA PHE A 212 25.72 13.05 3.92
C PHE A 212 25.71 12.83 5.44
N HIS A 213 24.52 12.97 6.07
CA HIS A 213 24.36 12.75 7.50
C HIS A 213 23.52 11.49 7.79
N GLU A 214 23.96 10.78 8.83
CA GLU A 214 23.28 9.59 9.32
C GLU A 214 23.12 9.69 10.85
N VAL A 215 22.09 9.00 11.37
CA VAL A 215 21.89 8.87 12.81
C VAL A 215 22.99 7.98 13.36
N LYS A 216 23.73 8.50 14.36
CA LYS A 216 24.72 7.74 15.12
C LYS A 216 24.10 7.13 16.37
N GLN A 217 23.35 7.93 17.13
CA GLN A 217 22.76 7.52 18.38
C GLN A 217 21.50 8.34 18.68
N VAL A 218 20.45 7.67 19.13
CA VAL A 218 19.28 8.29 19.74
C VAL A 218 19.42 8.28 21.24
N HIS A 219 19.08 9.37 21.90
CA HIS A 219 19.19 9.56 23.33
C HIS A 219 17.79 9.69 23.94
N GLY A 220 17.64 9.17 25.16
CA GLY A 220 16.42 9.13 25.95
C GLY A 220 16.20 7.75 26.54
N THR A 221 15.37 7.67 27.56
CA THR A 221 15.02 6.41 28.23
C THR A 221 13.52 6.11 28.19
N GLU A 222 12.69 7.08 28.53
CA GLU A 222 11.24 6.97 28.46
C GLU A 222 10.67 7.56 27.16
N HIS A 223 11.32 8.61 26.65
CA HIS A 223 11.02 9.29 25.40
C HIS A 223 12.33 9.71 24.72
N VAL A 224 12.26 10.02 23.42
CA VAL A 224 13.37 10.64 22.71
C VAL A 224 13.63 12.03 23.30
N GLU A 225 14.88 12.34 23.62
CA GLU A 225 15.34 13.63 24.13
C GLU A 225 16.27 14.34 23.14
N GLY A 226 16.92 13.54 22.29
CA GLY A 226 17.83 14.08 21.29
C GLY A 226 18.45 13.00 20.41
N VAL A 227 19.18 13.45 19.41
CA VAL A 227 19.83 12.60 18.41
C VAL A 227 21.25 13.10 18.14
N THR A 228 22.23 12.22 18.21
CA THR A 228 23.56 12.48 17.65
C THR A 228 23.59 11.98 16.22
N ILE A 229 23.90 12.88 15.30
CA ILE A 229 24.15 12.57 13.89
C ILE A 229 25.63 12.70 13.58
N PHE A 230 26.07 12.12 12.46
CA PHE A 230 27.43 12.28 11.97
C PHE A 230 27.46 12.51 10.46
N ASP A 231 28.39 13.34 10.00
CA ASP A 231 28.72 13.47 8.57
C ASP A 231 29.53 12.24 8.13
N SER A 232 29.03 11.49 7.16
CA SER A 232 29.67 10.25 6.67
C SER A 232 31.05 10.50 6.01
N ARG A 233 31.34 11.72 5.58
CA ARG A 233 32.60 12.13 4.92
C ARG A 233 33.65 12.61 5.91
N THR A 234 33.27 13.53 6.83
CA THR A 234 34.20 14.15 7.78
C THR A 234 34.29 13.39 9.11
N LYS A 235 33.27 12.58 9.41
CA LYS A 235 33.07 11.91 10.69
C LYS A 235 32.79 12.85 11.87
N GLU A 236 32.56 14.12 11.60
CA GLU A 236 32.12 15.07 12.61
C GLU A 236 30.74 14.71 13.13
N GLU A 237 30.58 14.83 14.44
CA GLU A 237 29.36 14.50 15.15
C GLU A 237 28.70 15.77 15.65
N LYS A 238 27.38 15.81 15.60
CA LYS A 238 26.58 16.91 16.11
C LYS A 238 25.36 16.36 16.86
N TYR A 239 25.13 16.89 18.05
CA TYR A 239 23.93 16.60 18.82
C TYR A 239 22.82 17.59 18.52
N TYR A 240 21.61 17.08 18.39
CA TYR A 240 20.38 17.85 18.24
C TYR A 240 19.39 17.47 19.33
N GLU A 241 18.85 18.48 20.01
CA GLU A 241 17.64 18.26 20.79
C GLU A 241 16.49 17.91 19.84
N CYS A 242 15.81 16.81 20.11
CA CYS A 242 14.76 16.27 19.26
C CYS A 242 13.70 15.61 20.14
N ASP A 243 12.43 15.95 19.91
CA ASP A 243 11.32 15.35 20.64
C ASP A 243 10.80 14.10 19.91
N GLU A 244 10.82 14.14 18.57
CA GLU A 244 10.29 13.07 17.72
C GLU A 244 11.17 12.85 16.49
N LEU A 245 11.44 11.59 16.20
CA LEU A 245 12.32 11.12 15.13
C LEU A 245 11.53 10.28 14.14
N LEU A 246 11.41 10.72 12.90
CA LEU A 246 10.70 10.03 11.84
C LEU A 246 11.69 9.31 10.93
N PHE A 247 11.72 7.99 10.99
CA PHE A 247 12.56 7.14 10.13
C PHE A 247 11.83 6.81 8.82
N ASN A 248 12.21 7.46 7.73
CA ASN A 248 11.73 7.20 6.38
C ASN A 248 12.81 6.50 5.54
N LEU A 249 13.30 5.36 6.04
CA LEU A 249 14.41 4.60 5.43
C LEU A 249 13.93 3.60 4.36
N GLY A 250 12.65 3.62 4.06
CA GLY A 250 11.98 2.64 3.21
C GLY A 250 11.63 1.36 3.96
N PHE A 251 11.18 0.37 3.21
CA PHE A 251 10.62 -0.85 3.79
C PHE A 251 11.35 -2.08 3.25
N LEU A 252 11.33 -3.12 4.06
CA LEU A 252 11.62 -4.47 3.64
C LEU A 252 10.29 -5.05 3.14
N THR A 253 10.28 -5.50 1.90
CA THR A 253 9.12 -6.15 1.29
C THR A 253 9.38 -7.63 1.23
N ASP A 254 8.45 -8.43 1.72
CA ASP A 254 8.51 -9.87 1.60
C ASP A 254 7.17 -10.41 1.09
N LEU A 255 7.23 -11.15 0.00
CA LEU A 255 6.06 -11.82 -0.57
C LEU A 255 5.50 -12.92 0.36
N GLY A 256 6.29 -13.33 1.38
CA GLY A 256 5.88 -14.33 2.33
C GLY A 256 5.40 -15.62 1.65
N PRO A 257 4.17 -16.11 1.97
CA PRO A 257 3.65 -17.35 1.42
C PRO A 257 3.43 -17.34 -0.10
N ILE A 258 3.30 -16.17 -0.74
CA ILE A 258 3.10 -16.04 -2.19
C ILE A 258 4.22 -16.72 -2.99
N LYS A 259 5.45 -16.73 -2.45
CA LYS A 259 6.59 -17.42 -3.06
C LYS A 259 6.37 -18.93 -3.25
N SER A 260 5.49 -19.53 -2.47
CA SER A 260 5.19 -20.96 -2.49
C SER A 260 3.93 -21.33 -3.30
N TRP A 261 3.22 -20.36 -3.87
CA TRP A 261 1.97 -20.61 -4.60
C TRP A 261 2.18 -21.13 -6.02
N GLY A 262 3.44 -21.27 -6.49
CA GLY A 262 3.76 -21.74 -7.85
C GLY A 262 3.65 -20.64 -8.90
N LEU A 263 3.59 -19.39 -8.49
CA LEU A 263 3.62 -18.23 -9.38
C LEU A 263 5.04 -17.96 -9.89
N GLU A 264 5.14 -17.42 -11.09
CA GLU A 264 6.40 -16.89 -11.59
C GLU A 264 6.73 -15.58 -10.85
N ILE A 265 7.89 -15.56 -10.18
CA ILE A 265 8.38 -14.44 -9.40
C ILE A 265 9.61 -13.85 -10.07
N VAL A 266 9.56 -12.57 -10.38
CA VAL A 266 10.68 -11.78 -10.92
C VAL A 266 11.04 -10.68 -9.94
N GLY A 267 12.27 -10.71 -9.44
CA GLY A 267 12.67 -9.86 -8.32
C GLY A 267 11.84 -10.21 -7.07
N ASN A 268 11.12 -9.26 -6.54
CA ASN A 268 10.18 -9.47 -5.42
C ASN A 268 8.74 -9.10 -5.83
N SER A 269 8.31 -9.56 -7.02
CA SER A 269 6.99 -9.28 -7.59
C SER A 269 6.50 -10.45 -8.44
N VAL A 270 5.19 -10.60 -8.56
CA VAL A 270 4.54 -11.62 -9.40
C VAL A 270 4.60 -11.17 -10.86
N ALA A 271 5.15 -12.00 -11.74
CA ALA A 271 5.17 -11.72 -13.17
C ALA A 271 3.75 -11.84 -13.77
N VAL A 272 3.37 -10.86 -14.57
CA VAL A 272 2.09 -10.87 -15.31
C VAL A 272 2.32 -10.43 -16.77
N ASN A 273 1.41 -10.87 -17.65
CA ASN A 273 1.37 -10.40 -19.03
C ASN A 273 0.50 -9.11 -19.18
N SER A 274 0.30 -8.63 -20.40
CA SER A 274 -0.54 -7.45 -20.69
C SER A 274 -2.03 -7.63 -20.38
N ARG A 275 -2.46 -8.86 -20.07
CA ARG A 275 -3.83 -9.17 -19.63
C ARG A 275 -3.92 -9.31 -18.11
N MET A 276 -2.83 -9.00 -17.41
CA MET A 276 -2.68 -9.20 -15.97
C MET A 276 -2.78 -10.68 -15.53
N GLU A 277 -2.62 -11.64 -16.46
CA GLU A 277 -2.57 -13.07 -16.18
C GLU A 277 -1.21 -13.44 -15.57
N THR A 278 -1.24 -14.23 -14.50
CA THR A 278 -0.06 -14.87 -13.91
C THR A 278 0.29 -16.17 -14.63
N SER A 279 1.29 -16.90 -14.13
CA SER A 279 1.63 -18.25 -14.61
C SER A 279 0.57 -19.32 -14.25
N LEU A 280 -0.37 -19.02 -13.34
CA LEU A 280 -1.44 -19.95 -12.95
C LEU A 280 -2.75 -19.61 -13.64
N PRO A 281 -3.44 -20.59 -14.27
CA PRO A 281 -4.73 -20.36 -14.89
C PRO A 281 -5.79 -19.82 -13.91
N GLY A 282 -6.57 -18.79 -14.31
CA GLY A 282 -7.59 -18.18 -13.47
C GLY A 282 -7.05 -17.27 -12.37
N VAL A 283 -5.72 -17.10 -12.28
CA VAL A 283 -5.08 -16.22 -11.30
C VAL A 283 -4.47 -15.01 -12.00
N TYR A 284 -4.86 -13.83 -11.57
CA TYR A 284 -4.47 -12.53 -12.10
C TYR A 284 -3.76 -11.73 -11.03
N GLY A 285 -3.10 -10.64 -11.42
CA GLY A 285 -2.48 -9.72 -10.46
C GLY A 285 -2.66 -8.27 -10.85
N ALA A 286 -2.69 -7.37 -9.86
CA ALA A 286 -2.77 -5.94 -10.08
C ALA A 286 -2.13 -5.15 -8.92
N GLY A 287 -1.65 -3.94 -9.19
CA GLY A 287 -1.02 -3.06 -8.22
C GLY A 287 0.46 -3.38 -8.00
N ASP A 288 0.99 -3.00 -6.84
CA ASP A 288 2.44 -3.03 -6.56
C ASP A 288 3.02 -4.44 -6.44
N ILE A 289 2.16 -5.46 -6.29
CA ILE A 289 2.56 -6.86 -6.21
C ILE A 289 3.08 -7.39 -7.55
N VAL A 290 2.65 -6.82 -8.68
CA VAL A 290 2.97 -7.32 -10.01
C VAL A 290 4.15 -6.61 -10.66
N THR A 291 4.75 -7.31 -11.63
CA THR A 291 5.78 -6.77 -12.51
C THR A 291 5.58 -7.21 -13.94
N TYR A 292 5.88 -6.32 -14.86
CA TYR A 292 5.94 -6.48 -16.31
C TYR A 292 6.79 -5.36 -16.89
N ASP A 293 7.14 -5.42 -18.15
CA ASP A 293 7.94 -4.38 -18.81
C ASP A 293 7.21 -3.02 -18.80
N GLY A 294 7.89 -1.97 -18.32
CA GLY A 294 7.30 -0.63 -18.15
C GLY A 294 6.43 -0.42 -16.91
N LYS A 295 6.41 -1.37 -15.95
CA LYS A 295 5.62 -1.24 -14.72
C LYS A 295 6.01 -0.02 -13.88
N LEU A 296 5.01 0.80 -13.54
CA LEU A 296 5.09 1.84 -12.52
C LEU A 296 4.25 1.44 -11.30
N LYS A 297 4.83 1.58 -10.11
CA LYS A 297 4.15 1.29 -8.84
C LYS A 297 3.39 2.52 -8.34
N LEU A 298 2.26 2.80 -8.96
CA LEU A 298 1.34 3.89 -8.65
C LEU A 298 -0.08 3.35 -8.45
N ILE A 299 -0.85 3.99 -7.57
CA ILE A 299 -2.27 3.67 -7.37
C ILE A 299 -3.03 3.78 -8.70
N ALA A 300 -2.78 4.85 -9.46
CA ALA A 300 -3.41 5.10 -10.76
C ALA A 300 -3.15 3.97 -11.78
N THR A 301 -1.91 3.47 -11.85
CA THR A 301 -1.56 2.32 -12.68
C THR A 301 -2.31 1.07 -12.22
N GLY A 302 -2.35 0.84 -10.90
CA GLY A 302 -3.04 -0.30 -10.29
C GLY A 302 -4.54 -0.33 -10.59
N PHE A 303 -5.21 0.81 -10.67
CA PHE A 303 -6.62 0.87 -11.07
C PHE A 303 -6.83 0.38 -12.51
N GLY A 304 -5.98 0.80 -13.45
CA GLY A 304 -6.02 0.31 -14.82
C GLY A 304 -5.78 -1.19 -14.91
N GLU A 305 -4.79 -1.70 -14.17
CA GLU A 305 -4.47 -3.13 -14.09
C GLU A 305 -5.64 -3.93 -13.50
N ALA A 306 -6.27 -3.44 -12.44
CA ALA A 306 -7.43 -4.08 -11.82
C ALA A 306 -8.59 -4.23 -12.82
N ALA A 307 -8.89 -3.18 -13.58
CA ALA A 307 -9.91 -3.25 -14.61
C ALA A 307 -9.58 -4.28 -15.70
N ILE A 308 -8.32 -4.35 -16.15
CA ILE A 308 -7.84 -5.34 -17.13
C ILE A 308 -7.98 -6.75 -16.55
N ALA A 309 -7.47 -6.99 -15.34
CA ALA A 309 -7.51 -8.29 -14.66
C ALA A 309 -8.95 -8.81 -14.54
N VAL A 310 -9.85 -7.98 -14.03
CA VAL A 310 -11.26 -8.34 -13.82
C VAL A 310 -11.97 -8.67 -15.13
N ASN A 311 -11.72 -7.91 -16.20
CA ASN A 311 -12.32 -8.17 -17.51
C ASN A 311 -11.85 -9.51 -18.11
N HIS A 312 -10.57 -9.84 -17.97
CA HIS A 312 -10.04 -11.12 -18.41
C HIS A 312 -10.48 -12.27 -17.52
N ALA A 313 -10.58 -12.05 -16.20
CA ALA A 313 -11.16 -13.02 -15.26
C ALA A 313 -12.61 -13.34 -15.62
N LYS A 314 -13.43 -12.34 -15.95
CA LYS A 314 -14.81 -12.55 -16.40
C LYS A 314 -14.87 -13.41 -17.67
N ALA A 315 -14.05 -13.14 -18.67
CA ALA A 315 -14.00 -13.92 -19.90
C ALA A 315 -13.45 -15.35 -19.66
N HIS A 316 -12.59 -15.54 -18.66
CA HIS A 316 -12.09 -16.86 -18.27
C HIS A 316 -13.20 -17.75 -17.67
N ILE A 317 -14.02 -17.19 -16.78
CA ILE A 317 -15.10 -17.96 -16.11
C ILE A 317 -16.36 -18.08 -16.98
N ASP A 318 -16.54 -17.17 -17.93
CA ASP A 318 -17.66 -17.14 -18.89
C ASP A 318 -17.10 -16.83 -20.29
N PRO A 319 -16.76 -17.85 -21.08
CA PRO A 319 -16.22 -17.67 -22.43
C PRO A 319 -17.15 -16.93 -23.41
N SER A 320 -18.45 -16.80 -23.10
CA SER A 320 -19.38 -16.01 -23.89
C SER A 320 -19.32 -14.51 -23.59
N ALA A 321 -18.72 -14.12 -22.47
CA ALA A 321 -18.60 -12.74 -22.06
C ALA A 321 -17.53 -12.00 -22.88
N LYS A 322 -17.85 -10.81 -23.35
CA LYS A 322 -16.86 -9.93 -24.00
C LYS A 322 -15.87 -9.40 -22.96
N VAL A 323 -14.58 -9.38 -23.30
CA VAL A 323 -13.54 -8.76 -22.47
C VAL A 323 -13.81 -7.26 -22.32
N GLY A 324 -14.18 -6.57 -23.40
CA GLY A 324 -14.61 -5.16 -23.38
C GLY A 324 -16.13 -5.06 -23.53
N PRO A 325 -16.91 -4.85 -22.46
CA PRO A 325 -18.38 -4.87 -22.52
C PRO A 325 -18.99 -3.60 -23.16
N GLY A 326 -18.19 -2.64 -23.62
CA GLY A 326 -18.62 -1.31 -24.02
C GLY A 326 -18.54 -0.28 -22.89
N HIS A 327 -19.00 0.92 -23.14
CA HIS A 327 -18.98 1.98 -22.13
C HIS A 327 -20.19 1.86 -21.19
N SER A 328 -20.00 2.13 -19.90
CA SER A 328 -21.08 2.09 -18.90
C SER A 328 -22.25 3.01 -19.25
N SER A 329 -22.00 4.11 -19.97
CA SER A 329 -23.02 5.03 -20.49
C SER A 329 -23.91 4.43 -21.58
N GLU A 330 -23.48 3.34 -22.22
CA GLU A 330 -24.27 2.66 -23.26
C GLU A 330 -25.28 1.65 -22.69
N ASN A 331 -25.06 1.25 -21.41
CA ASN A 331 -25.87 0.26 -20.70
C ASN A 331 -26.93 0.87 -19.76
N VAL A 332 -27.18 2.17 -19.82
CA VAL A 332 -28.28 2.79 -19.06
C VAL A 332 -29.59 2.19 -19.58
N PRO A 333 -30.42 1.53 -18.74
CA PRO A 333 -31.72 1.06 -19.17
C PRO A 333 -32.49 2.24 -19.74
N LYS A 334 -32.93 2.16 -21.03
CA LYS A 334 -33.83 3.13 -21.60
C LYS A 334 -35.08 3.08 -20.71
N LYS A 335 -35.30 4.13 -19.92
CA LYS A 335 -36.58 4.30 -19.20
C LYS A 335 -37.66 4.26 -20.32
N GLY A 336 -38.45 3.19 -20.26
CA GLY A 336 -39.62 3.09 -21.13
C GLY A 336 -40.51 4.32 -20.91
N HIS A 337 -40.88 4.95 -21.99
CA HIS A 337 -41.91 5.98 -22.03
C HIS A 337 -43.27 5.36 -21.78
#